data_22dd9f274eacc92ee57e691962e8656c
#
_entry.id   22dd9f274eacc92ee57e691962e8656c
#
_cell.length_a   1.000
_cell.length_b   1.000
_cell.length_c   1.000
_cell.angle_alpha   90.00
_cell.angle_beta   90.00
_cell.angle_gamma   90.00
#
_symmetry.space_group_name_H-M   'P 1'
#
loop_
_entity.id
_entity.type
_entity.pdbx_description
1 polymer ?
#
loop_
_entity_poly.entity_id
_entity_poly.type
_entity_poly.pdbx_seq_one_letter_code
_entity_poly.pdbx_strand_id
1 'polypeptide(L)'
;FPGDDIPIVSGSALAALEDRDAEIGANKINELMAAVDDAIPTPDRPIDQPFLMPIEDVFSISGRGTVVTGRVERGVINVGDEIEIVGIRDTSKSTCTGVEMFRKLLDRGEAGDNIGALLRGVERDGVERGQCLVKPGSVTPHTKFEAEAYILTKEEGGRHTPFFGNYRPQFYFRTTDVTGTVQLPSGTEMVMPGDNLKFTVDLIAPIAMEEKLRFAIREGGRTVGA
;
A
#
# COMPACT_ATOMS: atom_id res chain seq x y z
N PHE A 1 -1.19 -7.22 -19.98
CA PHE A 1 -2.03 -6.03 -20.18
C PHE A 1 -2.58 -6.05 -21.59
N PRO A 2 -3.91 -6.16 -21.77
CA PRO A 2 -4.55 -6.27 -23.09
C PRO A 2 -4.60 -4.92 -23.79
N GLY A 3 -3.45 -4.45 -24.30
CA GLY A 3 -3.33 -3.13 -24.91
C GLY A 3 -4.16 -2.96 -26.20
N ASP A 4 -4.47 -4.05 -26.87
CA ASP A 4 -5.24 -4.03 -28.12
C ASP A 4 -6.74 -3.71 -27.89
N ASP A 5 -7.26 -3.94 -26.69
CA ASP A 5 -8.67 -3.74 -26.34
C ASP A 5 -8.95 -2.40 -25.66
N ILE A 6 -7.93 -1.56 -25.48
CA ILE A 6 -8.05 -0.29 -24.75
C ILE A 6 -8.30 0.85 -25.75
N PRO A 7 -9.34 1.71 -25.52
CA PRO A 7 -9.56 2.88 -26.36
C PRO A 7 -8.39 3.85 -26.27
N ILE A 8 -7.92 4.30 -27.42
CA ILE A 8 -6.86 5.30 -27.56
C ILE A 8 -7.47 6.58 -28.12
N VAL A 9 -7.42 7.66 -27.34
CA VAL A 9 -7.91 8.99 -27.75
C VAL A 9 -6.71 9.91 -27.97
N SER A 10 -6.61 10.48 -29.18
CA SER A 10 -5.54 11.41 -29.52
C SER A 10 -6.09 12.84 -29.57
N GLY A 11 -5.39 13.77 -28.90
CA GLY A 11 -5.81 15.16 -28.84
C GLY A 11 -4.75 16.09 -28.27
N SER A 12 -5.08 17.36 -28.10
CA SER A 12 -4.22 18.40 -27.54
C SER A 12 -4.87 19.02 -26.30
N ALA A 13 -4.36 18.70 -25.12
CA ALA A 13 -4.80 19.34 -23.88
C ALA A 13 -4.51 20.86 -23.89
N LEU A 14 -3.41 21.28 -24.50
CA LEU A 14 -3.07 22.69 -24.62
C LEU A 14 -4.10 23.44 -25.50
N ALA A 15 -4.54 22.86 -26.62
CA ALA A 15 -5.56 23.46 -27.45
C ALA A 15 -6.91 23.62 -26.72
N ALA A 16 -7.25 22.60 -25.87
CA ALA A 16 -8.44 22.71 -25.04
C ALA A 16 -8.31 23.79 -23.95
N LEU A 17 -7.13 23.93 -23.33
CA LEU A 17 -6.88 24.92 -22.28
C LEU A 17 -6.91 26.37 -22.85
N GLU A 18 -6.42 26.58 -24.07
CA GLU A 18 -6.35 27.86 -24.73
C GLU A 18 -7.61 28.18 -25.59
N ASP A 19 -8.63 27.31 -25.49
CA ASP A 19 -9.89 27.41 -26.24
C ASP A 19 -9.69 27.64 -27.76
N ARG A 20 -8.74 26.91 -28.33
CA ARG A 20 -8.44 26.92 -29.77
C ARG A 20 -8.55 25.51 -30.34
N ASP A 21 -8.94 25.44 -31.63
CA ASP A 21 -9.09 24.19 -32.37
C ASP A 21 -9.88 23.10 -31.57
N ALA A 22 -11.19 23.33 -31.48
CA ALA A 22 -12.06 22.46 -30.68
C ALA A 22 -12.03 20.98 -31.13
N GLU A 23 -11.72 20.69 -32.38
CA GLU A 23 -11.71 19.32 -32.91
C GLU A 23 -10.62 18.48 -32.25
N ILE A 24 -9.41 19.00 -32.09
CA ILE A 24 -8.31 18.31 -31.42
C ILE A 24 -8.19 18.66 -29.92
N GLY A 25 -8.86 19.75 -29.49
CA GLY A 25 -8.89 20.28 -28.12
C GLY A 25 -10.07 19.75 -27.32
N ALA A 26 -11.04 20.59 -27.04
CA ALA A 26 -12.15 20.34 -26.12
C ALA A 26 -12.97 19.08 -26.49
N ASN A 27 -13.24 18.84 -27.79
CA ASN A 27 -13.97 17.64 -28.22
C ASN A 27 -13.21 16.34 -27.87
N LYS A 28 -11.88 16.32 -28.03
CA LYS A 28 -11.07 15.14 -27.70
C LYS A 28 -10.93 14.94 -26.20
N ILE A 29 -10.93 15.99 -25.40
CA ILE A 29 -11.00 15.84 -23.94
C ILE A 29 -12.34 15.23 -23.51
N ASN A 30 -13.45 15.67 -24.09
CA ASN A 30 -14.76 15.09 -23.81
C ASN A 30 -14.85 13.61 -24.26
N GLU A 31 -14.29 13.29 -25.43
CA GLU A 31 -14.19 11.90 -25.92
C GLU A 31 -13.36 11.03 -24.96
N LEU A 32 -12.23 11.55 -24.46
CA LEU A 32 -11.42 10.86 -23.46
C LEU A 32 -12.20 10.58 -22.17
N MET A 33 -12.93 11.59 -21.66
CA MET A 33 -13.73 11.41 -20.45
C MET A 33 -14.84 10.38 -20.65
N ALA A 34 -15.51 10.40 -21.80
CA ALA A 34 -16.51 9.39 -22.13
C ALA A 34 -15.89 7.97 -22.24
N ALA A 35 -14.71 7.86 -22.86
CA ALA A 35 -13.99 6.58 -22.95
C ALA A 35 -13.56 6.07 -21.58
N VAL A 36 -13.17 6.95 -20.64
CA VAL A 36 -12.86 6.60 -19.24
C VAL A 36 -14.09 6.05 -18.54
N ASP A 37 -15.23 6.72 -18.66
CA ASP A 37 -16.48 6.29 -18.02
C ASP A 37 -16.99 4.93 -18.55
N ASP A 38 -16.75 4.64 -19.82
CA ASP A 38 -17.18 3.39 -20.46
C ASP A 38 -16.20 2.22 -20.24
N ALA A 39 -14.90 2.48 -20.37
CA ALA A 39 -13.88 1.44 -20.37
C ALA A 39 -13.33 1.08 -18.98
N ILE A 40 -13.39 1.98 -17.99
CA ILE A 40 -12.85 1.72 -16.65
C ILE A 40 -13.96 1.18 -15.74
N PRO A 41 -13.88 -0.09 -15.31
CA PRO A 41 -14.90 -0.65 -14.42
C PRO A 41 -14.85 0.01 -13.04
N THR A 42 -16.00 0.17 -12.43
CA THR A 42 -16.08 0.58 -11.01
C THR A 42 -15.37 -0.46 -10.16
N PRO A 43 -14.36 -0.06 -9.34
CA PRO A 43 -13.62 -1.03 -8.52
C PRO A 43 -14.50 -1.64 -7.44
N ASP A 44 -14.30 -2.94 -7.20
CA ASP A 44 -14.87 -3.61 -6.03
C ASP A 44 -14.27 -3.03 -4.75
N ARG A 45 -15.13 -2.60 -3.84
CA ARG A 45 -14.74 -2.08 -2.52
C ARG A 45 -15.06 -3.12 -1.45
N PRO A 46 -14.05 -3.74 -0.81
CA PRO A 46 -14.28 -4.77 0.21
C PRO A 46 -14.72 -4.14 1.56
N ILE A 47 -15.90 -3.53 1.59
CA ILE A 47 -16.45 -2.84 2.77
C ILE A 47 -16.93 -3.80 3.86
N ASP A 48 -17.28 -5.03 3.52
CA ASP A 48 -17.79 -6.04 4.47
C ASP A 48 -16.68 -6.75 5.26
N GLN A 49 -15.41 -6.47 4.94
CA GLN A 49 -14.26 -7.02 5.64
C GLN A 49 -13.90 -6.18 6.89
N PRO A 50 -13.15 -6.75 7.85
CA PRO A 50 -12.63 -5.97 8.99
C PRO A 50 -11.78 -4.79 8.52
N PHE A 51 -11.99 -3.62 9.10
CA PHE A 51 -11.27 -2.39 8.75
C PHE A 51 -9.75 -2.56 8.82
N LEU A 52 -9.07 -2.07 7.79
CA LEU A 52 -7.62 -1.94 7.73
C LEU A 52 -7.23 -0.72 6.89
N MET A 53 -6.36 0.12 7.45
CA MET A 53 -5.76 1.28 6.79
C MET A 53 -4.27 1.36 7.10
N PRO A 54 -3.38 1.16 6.12
CA PRO A 54 -1.95 1.43 6.29
C PRO A 54 -1.71 2.92 6.51
N ILE A 55 -0.85 3.25 7.47
CA ILE A 55 -0.49 4.65 7.77
C ILE A 55 0.56 5.13 6.79
N GLU A 56 0.25 6.21 6.08
CA GLU A 56 1.14 6.88 5.12
C GLU A 56 1.86 8.06 5.76
N ASP A 57 1.14 8.85 6.57
CA ASP A 57 1.70 10.03 7.20
C ASP A 57 1.08 10.30 8.58
N VAL A 58 1.80 11.05 9.44
CA VAL A 58 1.39 11.37 10.81
C VAL A 58 1.56 12.86 11.06
N PHE A 59 0.48 13.49 11.48
CA PHE A 59 0.42 14.92 11.77
C PHE A 59 -0.05 15.20 13.19
N SER A 60 0.44 16.26 13.80
CA SER A 60 -0.14 16.84 15.02
C SER A 60 -0.97 18.06 14.66
N ILE A 61 -2.22 18.10 15.13
CA ILE A 61 -3.07 19.29 15.00
C ILE A 61 -3.23 19.90 16.38
N SER A 62 -2.77 21.14 16.53
CA SER A 62 -2.86 21.89 17.79
C SER A 62 -4.30 21.91 18.33
N GLY A 63 -4.51 21.48 19.57
CA GLY A 63 -5.81 21.40 20.23
C GLY A 63 -6.72 20.25 19.76
N ARG A 64 -6.31 19.43 18.79
CA ARG A 64 -7.11 18.29 18.30
C ARG A 64 -6.46 16.93 18.55
N GLY A 65 -5.12 16.85 18.50
CA GLY A 65 -4.37 15.63 18.73
C GLY A 65 -3.65 15.12 17.48
N THR A 66 -3.37 13.84 17.44
CA THR A 66 -2.65 13.17 16.35
C THR A 66 -3.61 12.70 15.28
N VAL A 67 -3.30 13.05 14.04
CA VAL A 67 -4.00 12.58 12.83
C VAL A 67 -3.06 11.70 12.04
N VAL A 68 -3.54 10.56 11.61
CA VAL A 68 -2.85 9.68 10.68
C VAL A 68 -3.60 9.65 9.36
N THR A 69 -2.88 9.64 8.24
CA THR A 69 -3.48 9.55 6.92
C THR A 69 -3.13 8.23 6.26
N GLY A 70 -4.01 7.79 5.39
CA GLY A 70 -3.82 6.59 4.59
C GLY A 70 -5.03 6.27 3.74
N ARG A 71 -4.86 5.34 2.82
CA ARG A 71 -5.96 4.78 2.06
C ARG A 71 -6.56 3.60 2.82
N VAL A 72 -7.85 3.61 3.02
CA VAL A 72 -8.55 2.45 3.58
C VAL A 72 -8.45 1.28 2.59
N GLU A 73 -7.74 0.23 2.98
CA GLU A 73 -7.51 -0.96 2.15
C GLU A 73 -8.77 -1.82 2.07
N ARG A 74 -9.47 -1.96 3.22
CA ARG A 74 -10.73 -2.70 3.35
C ARG A 74 -11.53 -2.25 4.57
N GLY A 75 -12.80 -2.63 4.58
CA GLY A 75 -13.72 -2.37 5.68
C GLY A 75 -14.19 -0.92 5.76
N VAL A 76 -14.74 -0.59 6.90
CA VAL A 76 -15.30 0.72 7.24
C VAL A 76 -14.80 1.13 8.61
N ILE A 77 -14.49 2.41 8.79
CA ILE A 77 -14.21 3.05 10.07
C ILE A 77 -15.23 4.16 10.31
N ASN A 78 -15.84 4.19 11.49
CA ASN A 78 -16.73 5.25 11.90
C ASN A 78 -16.09 6.10 12.99
N VAL A 79 -16.56 7.32 13.13
CA VAL A 79 -16.23 8.15 14.30
C VAL A 79 -16.78 7.47 15.54
N GLY A 80 -15.90 7.24 16.54
CA GLY A 80 -16.21 6.53 17.78
C GLY A 80 -15.71 5.08 17.82
N ASP A 81 -15.30 4.51 16.70
CA ASP A 81 -14.81 3.13 16.65
C ASP A 81 -13.50 2.95 17.43
N GLU A 82 -13.41 1.86 18.18
CA GLU A 82 -12.14 1.38 18.74
C GLU A 82 -11.28 0.80 17.62
N ILE A 83 -9.99 1.12 17.66
CA ILE A 83 -8.99 0.63 16.68
C ILE A 83 -7.73 0.15 17.41
N GLU A 84 -6.96 -0.69 16.74
CA GLU A 84 -5.60 -1.04 17.11
C GLU A 84 -4.61 -0.47 16.10
N ILE A 85 -3.45 -0.07 16.61
CA ILE A 85 -2.28 0.36 15.83
C ILE A 85 -1.29 -0.81 15.86
N VAL A 86 -1.08 -1.44 14.71
CA VAL A 86 -0.36 -2.72 14.59
C VAL A 86 0.86 -2.59 13.68
N GLY A 87 1.94 -3.25 14.07
CA GLY A 87 3.20 -3.33 13.30
C GLY A 87 4.28 -2.41 13.84
N ILE A 88 5.54 -2.74 13.51
CA ILE A 88 6.78 -2.03 13.88
C ILE A 88 7.04 -2.02 15.39
N ARG A 89 6.05 -1.63 16.19
CA ARG A 89 6.08 -1.55 17.65
C ARG A 89 5.04 -2.46 18.27
N ASP A 90 5.01 -2.49 19.61
CA ASP A 90 3.95 -3.16 20.34
C ASP A 90 2.57 -2.61 19.96
N THR A 91 1.61 -3.52 19.80
CA THR A 91 0.25 -3.15 19.45
C THR A 91 -0.36 -2.25 20.53
N SER A 92 -0.90 -1.12 20.14
CA SER A 92 -1.59 -0.18 21.02
C SER A 92 -3.03 0.03 20.58
N LYS A 93 -3.88 0.48 21.52
CA LYS A 93 -5.30 0.74 21.28
C LYS A 93 -5.58 2.22 21.28
N SER A 94 -6.53 2.63 20.45
CA SER A 94 -7.03 4.00 20.41
C SER A 94 -8.50 4.01 19.99
N THR A 95 -9.07 5.21 19.91
CA THR A 95 -10.42 5.45 19.38
C THR A 95 -10.29 6.46 18.24
N CYS A 96 -10.93 6.19 17.12
CA CYS A 96 -11.09 7.16 16.04
C CYS A 96 -12.08 8.24 16.46
N THR A 97 -11.64 9.46 16.68
CA THR A 97 -12.50 10.57 17.13
C THR A 97 -12.91 11.52 16.00
N GLY A 98 -12.42 11.30 14.80
CA GLY A 98 -12.79 12.06 13.62
C GLY A 98 -12.25 11.42 12.35
N VAL A 99 -12.99 11.57 11.27
CA VAL A 99 -12.61 11.17 9.92
C VAL A 99 -12.69 12.40 9.03
N GLU A 100 -11.67 12.66 8.23
CA GLU A 100 -11.61 13.80 7.33
C GLU A 100 -11.13 13.35 5.95
N MET A 101 -11.76 13.89 4.90
CA MET A 101 -11.33 13.72 3.52
C MET A 101 -11.54 15.03 2.76
N PHE A 102 -10.51 15.51 2.03
CA PHE A 102 -10.55 16.77 1.28
C PHE A 102 -11.01 17.98 2.12
N ARG A 103 -10.55 18.07 3.38
CA ARG A 103 -10.93 19.13 4.34
C ARG A 103 -12.41 19.13 4.74
N LYS A 104 -13.11 18.01 4.53
CA LYS A 104 -14.49 17.79 4.99
C LYS A 104 -14.50 16.72 6.07
N LEU A 105 -15.20 17.01 7.16
CA LEU A 105 -15.47 16.03 8.20
C LEU A 105 -16.51 15.04 7.70
N LEU A 106 -16.26 13.77 7.94
CA LEU A 106 -17.11 12.65 7.58
C LEU A 106 -17.49 11.89 8.85
N ASP A 107 -18.64 11.23 8.85
CA ASP A 107 -19.05 10.31 9.90
C ASP A 107 -18.32 8.97 9.80
N ARG A 108 -17.90 8.60 8.58
CA ARG A 108 -17.18 7.35 8.30
C ARG A 108 -16.24 7.47 7.10
N GLY A 109 -15.25 6.53 7.04
CA GLY A 109 -14.44 6.25 5.87
C GLY A 109 -14.56 4.78 5.47
N GLU A 110 -14.49 4.47 4.19
CA GLU A 110 -14.67 3.10 3.68
C GLU A 110 -13.59 2.70 2.68
N ALA A 111 -13.49 1.40 2.39
CA ALA A 111 -12.51 0.85 1.46
C ALA A 111 -12.39 1.68 0.17
N GLY A 112 -11.16 2.06 -0.18
CA GLY A 112 -10.85 2.91 -1.33
C GLY A 112 -10.71 4.40 -1.00
N ASP A 113 -11.25 4.87 0.12
CA ASP A 113 -11.14 6.27 0.52
C ASP A 113 -9.73 6.59 1.04
N ASN A 114 -9.22 7.76 0.72
CA ASN A 114 -7.99 8.30 1.31
C ASN A 114 -8.40 9.31 2.38
N ILE A 115 -8.18 8.94 3.64
CA ILE A 115 -8.70 9.68 4.80
C ILE A 115 -7.61 10.10 5.78
N GLY A 116 -7.92 11.12 6.57
CA GLY A 116 -7.26 11.42 7.83
C GLY A 116 -8.12 10.91 9.00
N ALA A 117 -7.54 10.08 9.87
CA ALA A 117 -8.18 9.59 11.08
C ALA A 117 -7.57 10.27 12.30
N LEU A 118 -8.41 10.93 13.11
CA LEU A 118 -8.02 11.56 14.37
C LEU A 118 -8.03 10.53 15.48
N LEU A 119 -6.92 10.39 16.21
CA LEU A 119 -6.71 9.37 17.21
C LEU A 119 -6.77 9.97 18.63
N ARG A 120 -7.49 9.29 19.54
CA ARG A 120 -7.59 9.69 20.94
C ARG A 120 -6.38 9.20 21.74
N GLY A 121 -5.73 10.12 22.48
CA GLY A 121 -4.69 9.76 23.46
C GLY A 121 -3.42 9.16 22.85
N VAL A 122 -3.18 9.38 21.57
CA VAL A 122 -1.97 8.97 20.89
C VAL A 122 -1.12 10.20 20.63
N GLU A 123 0.09 10.22 21.19
CA GLU A 123 1.09 11.23 20.88
C GLU A 123 1.66 11.00 19.47
N ARG A 124 2.19 12.06 18.86
CA ARG A 124 2.74 11.98 17.50
C ARG A 124 3.85 10.92 17.37
N ASP A 125 4.68 10.77 18.38
CA ASP A 125 5.81 9.80 18.42
C ASP A 125 5.34 8.39 18.81
N GLY A 126 4.08 8.23 19.23
CA GLY A 126 3.46 6.95 19.55
C GLY A 126 2.98 6.17 18.34
N VAL A 127 2.98 6.80 17.16
CA VAL A 127 2.55 6.21 15.89
C VAL A 127 3.46 6.64 14.76
N GLU A 128 3.68 5.77 13.78
CA GLU A 128 4.56 6.06 12.66
C GLU A 128 4.07 5.46 11.34
N ARG A 129 4.57 6.02 10.25
CA ARG A 129 4.35 5.47 8.90
C ARG A 129 4.75 3.99 8.86
N GLY A 130 3.94 3.18 8.19
CA GLY A 130 4.18 1.75 8.05
C GLY A 130 3.44 0.86 9.03
N GLN A 131 2.94 1.42 10.15
CA GLN A 131 1.96 0.76 10.98
C GLN A 131 0.59 0.74 10.27
N CYS A 132 -0.33 -0.08 10.77
CA CYS A 132 -1.71 -0.14 10.26
C CYS A 132 -2.70 0.21 11.36
N LEU A 133 -3.71 1.00 11.04
CA LEU A 133 -4.95 1.06 11.84
C LEU A 133 -5.82 -0.12 11.44
N VAL A 134 -6.28 -0.88 12.41
CA VAL A 134 -7.09 -2.06 12.17
C VAL A 134 -8.25 -2.17 13.15
N LYS A 135 -9.29 -2.90 12.76
CA LYS A 135 -10.32 -3.34 13.70
C LYS A 135 -9.67 -4.20 14.79
N PRO A 136 -9.97 -4.00 16.08
CA PRO A 136 -9.34 -4.73 17.16
C PRO A 136 -9.37 -6.25 16.96
N GLY A 137 -8.19 -6.89 17.11
CA GLY A 137 -8.01 -8.32 16.98
C GLY A 137 -8.10 -8.89 15.56
N SER A 138 -8.21 -8.05 14.53
CA SER A 138 -8.35 -8.53 13.15
C SER A 138 -7.04 -8.83 12.43
N VAL A 139 -5.92 -8.27 12.89
CA VAL A 139 -4.59 -8.45 12.30
C VAL A 139 -3.56 -8.65 13.40
N THR A 140 -2.66 -9.61 13.20
CA THR A 140 -1.55 -9.89 14.12
C THR A 140 -0.21 -9.47 13.49
N PRO A 141 0.70 -8.84 14.24
CA PRO A 141 2.03 -8.54 13.74
C PRO A 141 2.91 -9.80 13.76
N HIS A 142 3.72 -9.98 12.72
CA HIS A 142 4.64 -11.12 12.59
C HIS A 142 6.05 -10.63 12.21
N THR A 143 7.05 -11.33 12.74
CA THR A 143 8.47 -11.17 12.38
C THR A 143 8.96 -12.29 11.47
N LYS A 144 8.23 -13.39 11.37
CA LYS A 144 8.62 -14.55 10.58
C LYS A 144 7.48 -15.00 9.69
N PHE A 145 7.80 -15.28 8.42
CA PHE A 145 6.81 -15.74 7.45
C PHE A 145 7.45 -16.62 6.37
N GLU A 146 6.63 -17.43 5.74
CA GLU A 146 6.97 -18.14 4.50
C GLU A 146 6.54 -17.31 3.31
N ALA A 147 7.38 -17.25 2.30
CA ALA A 147 7.16 -16.46 1.10
C ALA A 147 7.39 -17.31 -0.15
N GLU A 148 6.67 -16.97 -1.20
CA GLU A 148 6.97 -17.37 -2.57
C GLU A 148 7.27 -16.11 -3.36
N ALA A 149 8.43 -16.06 -4.03
CA ALA A 149 8.83 -14.88 -4.77
C ALA A 149 9.56 -15.25 -6.07
N TYR A 150 9.36 -14.42 -7.07
CA TYR A 150 10.11 -14.39 -8.29
C TYR A 150 11.27 -13.40 -8.17
N ILE A 151 12.46 -13.85 -8.52
CA ILE A 151 13.67 -13.01 -8.49
C ILE A 151 13.90 -12.43 -9.88
N LEU A 152 13.80 -11.12 -9.98
CA LEU A 152 13.91 -10.38 -11.24
C LEU A 152 15.28 -10.57 -11.90
N THR A 153 15.27 -10.81 -13.20
CA THR A 153 16.48 -10.88 -14.04
C THR A 153 17.10 -9.51 -14.24
N LYS A 154 18.31 -9.49 -14.79
CA LYS A 154 19.01 -8.25 -15.16
C LYS A 154 18.23 -7.43 -16.20
N GLU A 155 17.63 -8.10 -17.16
CA GLU A 155 16.83 -7.51 -18.25
C GLU A 155 15.56 -6.84 -17.70
N GLU A 156 15.01 -7.38 -16.60
CA GLU A 156 13.86 -6.81 -15.87
C GLU A 156 14.26 -5.71 -14.86
N GLY A 157 15.54 -5.33 -14.84
CA GLY A 157 16.07 -4.34 -13.90
C GLY A 157 16.45 -4.90 -12.54
N GLY A 158 16.42 -6.22 -12.36
CA GLY A 158 16.78 -6.91 -11.14
C GLY A 158 18.27 -7.16 -10.94
N ARG A 159 18.60 -8.30 -10.33
CA ARG A 159 19.99 -8.71 -10.06
C ARG A 159 20.64 -9.33 -11.30
N HIS A 160 21.97 -9.29 -11.32
CA HIS A 160 22.80 -10.00 -12.31
C HIS A 160 23.69 -11.09 -11.67
N THR A 161 23.64 -11.20 -10.34
CA THR A 161 24.38 -12.21 -9.56
C THR A 161 23.44 -12.99 -8.67
N PRO A 162 23.73 -14.26 -8.38
CA PRO A 162 22.96 -15.03 -7.42
C PRO A 162 23.09 -14.45 -5.99
N PHE A 163 22.17 -14.85 -5.11
CA PHE A 163 22.34 -14.68 -3.68
C PHE A 163 22.30 -16.04 -2.96
N PHE A 164 22.81 -16.06 -1.75
CA PHE A 164 22.98 -17.25 -0.93
C PHE A 164 22.13 -17.15 0.33
N GLY A 165 22.07 -18.19 1.13
CA GLY A 165 21.45 -18.17 2.44
C GLY A 165 21.98 -17.00 3.30
N ASN A 166 21.14 -16.52 4.21
CA ASN A 166 21.38 -15.32 5.05
C ASN A 166 21.47 -14.00 4.26
N TYR A 167 20.96 -13.96 3.03
CA TYR A 167 20.77 -12.73 2.28
C TYR A 167 19.84 -11.78 3.03
N ARG A 168 20.20 -10.49 3.13
CA ARG A 168 19.51 -9.51 3.97
C ARG A 168 19.07 -8.27 3.18
N PRO A 169 18.06 -8.40 2.32
CA PRO A 169 17.46 -7.26 1.61
C PRO A 169 16.44 -6.53 2.46
N GLN A 170 15.84 -5.50 1.86
CA GLN A 170 14.66 -4.81 2.39
C GLN A 170 13.40 -5.42 1.79
N PHE A 171 12.44 -5.73 2.64
CA PHE A 171 11.10 -6.20 2.29
C PHE A 171 10.11 -5.06 2.41
N TYR A 172 9.47 -4.70 1.32
CA TYR A 172 8.51 -3.61 1.24
C TYR A 172 7.10 -4.13 1.37
N PHE A 173 6.42 -3.75 2.45
CA PHE A 173 5.03 -4.10 2.72
C PHE A 173 4.21 -2.82 2.81
N ARG A 174 3.14 -2.70 2.04
CA ARG A 174 2.25 -1.51 2.09
C ARG A 174 3.06 -0.20 2.06
N THR A 175 3.15 0.49 3.20
CA THR A 175 3.76 1.82 3.33
C THR A 175 5.13 1.82 4.04
N THR A 176 5.68 0.64 4.35
CA THR A 176 6.97 0.51 5.05
C THR A 176 7.90 -0.49 4.39
N ASP A 177 9.16 -0.40 4.76
CA ASP A 177 10.18 -1.40 4.47
C ASP A 177 10.86 -1.89 5.75
N VAL A 178 11.19 -3.16 5.78
CA VAL A 178 11.88 -3.80 6.91
C VAL A 178 12.98 -4.73 6.38
N THR A 179 14.15 -4.66 6.98
CA THR A 179 15.23 -5.61 6.69
C THR A 179 14.83 -7.00 7.19
N GLY A 180 14.98 -7.99 6.32
CA GLY A 180 14.74 -9.39 6.65
C GLY A 180 15.89 -10.28 6.23
N THR A 181 16.09 -11.39 6.93
CA THR A 181 17.08 -12.44 6.60
C THR A 181 16.36 -13.57 5.89
N VAL A 182 16.79 -13.88 4.68
CA VAL A 182 16.28 -15.00 3.87
C VAL A 182 16.90 -16.31 4.31
N GLN A 183 16.06 -17.28 4.62
CA GLN A 183 16.46 -18.66 4.89
C GLN A 183 15.99 -19.55 3.73
N LEU A 184 16.96 -20.10 2.99
CA LEU A 184 16.69 -20.98 1.87
C LEU A 184 16.27 -22.38 2.36
N PRO A 185 15.42 -23.08 1.59
CA PRO A 185 15.03 -24.45 1.93
C PRO A 185 16.23 -25.40 1.85
N SER A 186 16.14 -26.50 2.58
CA SER A 186 17.18 -27.53 2.59
C SER A 186 17.51 -28.02 1.18
N GLY A 187 18.79 -28.06 0.85
CA GLY A 187 19.29 -28.49 -0.49
C GLY A 187 19.39 -27.36 -1.51
N THR A 188 18.98 -26.13 -1.16
CA THR A 188 19.17 -24.94 -2.02
C THR A 188 20.32 -24.12 -1.45
N GLU A 189 21.44 -24.07 -2.16
CA GLU A 189 22.62 -23.29 -1.73
C GLU A 189 22.59 -21.84 -2.21
N MET A 190 22.01 -21.61 -3.38
CA MET A 190 21.92 -20.28 -4.01
C MET A 190 20.64 -20.12 -4.82
N VAL A 191 20.30 -18.87 -5.11
CA VAL A 191 19.15 -18.46 -5.91
C VAL A 191 19.64 -17.59 -7.06
N MET A 192 19.23 -17.93 -8.27
CA MET A 192 19.59 -17.20 -9.49
C MET A 192 18.54 -16.16 -9.85
N PRO A 193 18.92 -15.05 -10.50
CA PRO A 193 17.95 -14.20 -11.18
C PRO A 193 17.11 -15.01 -12.18
N GLY A 194 15.78 -14.84 -12.14
CA GLY A 194 14.82 -15.63 -12.92
C GLY A 194 14.19 -16.81 -12.17
N ASP A 195 14.69 -17.14 -10.98
CA ASP A 195 14.12 -18.21 -10.16
C ASP A 195 12.80 -17.76 -9.50
N ASN A 196 11.89 -18.72 -9.40
CA ASN A 196 10.72 -18.65 -8.54
C ASN A 196 10.85 -19.69 -7.44
N LEU A 197 10.81 -19.28 -6.18
CA LEU A 197 11.05 -20.19 -5.06
C LEU A 197 10.28 -19.81 -3.81
N LYS A 198 10.14 -20.82 -2.93
CA LYS A 198 9.63 -20.63 -1.57
C LYS A 198 10.81 -20.56 -0.59
N PHE A 199 10.73 -19.64 0.37
CA PHE A 199 11.73 -19.45 1.40
C PHE A 199 11.09 -18.88 2.68
N THR A 200 11.81 -18.95 3.78
CA THR A 200 11.39 -18.31 5.04
C THR A 200 12.15 -16.99 5.21
N VAL A 201 11.49 -16.01 5.81
CA VAL A 201 12.08 -14.71 6.13
C VAL A 201 11.94 -14.44 7.63
N ASP A 202 13.03 -13.98 8.24
CA ASP A 202 13.03 -13.43 9.60
C ASP A 202 13.27 -11.91 9.51
N LEU A 203 12.25 -11.12 9.85
CA LEU A 203 12.29 -9.65 9.85
C LEU A 203 12.89 -9.13 11.17
N ILE A 204 13.56 -7.97 11.11
CA ILE A 204 14.11 -7.29 12.30
C ILE A 204 13.04 -6.56 13.12
N ALA A 205 11.85 -6.34 12.59
CA ALA A 205 10.72 -5.70 13.26
C ALA A 205 9.41 -6.38 12.85
N PRO A 206 8.38 -6.41 13.73
CA PRO A 206 7.10 -7.01 13.41
C PRO A 206 6.33 -6.15 12.39
N ILE A 207 5.63 -6.80 11.47
CA ILE A 207 4.78 -6.17 10.46
C ILE A 207 3.36 -6.68 10.58
N ALA A 208 2.38 -5.80 10.41
CA ALA A 208 0.97 -6.16 10.26
C ALA A 208 0.81 -7.03 9.01
N MET A 209 0.68 -8.33 9.18
CA MET A 209 0.81 -9.32 8.11
C MET A 209 -0.38 -10.27 8.11
N GLU A 210 -0.77 -10.66 6.91
CA GLU A 210 -1.82 -11.65 6.67
C GLU A 210 -1.39 -12.58 5.53
N GLU A 211 -2.06 -13.70 5.41
CA GLU A 211 -1.83 -14.62 4.29
C GLU A 211 -2.05 -13.92 2.94
N LYS A 212 -1.20 -14.23 1.98
CA LYS A 212 -1.21 -13.68 0.63
C LYS A 212 -0.92 -12.17 0.53
N LEU A 213 -0.40 -11.55 1.60
CA LEU A 213 0.08 -10.18 1.52
C LEU A 213 1.23 -10.09 0.51
N ARG A 214 1.06 -9.23 -0.48
CA ARG A 214 2.10 -8.98 -1.48
C ARG A 214 3.21 -8.11 -0.90
N PHE A 215 4.43 -8.35 -1.36
CA PHE A 215 5.61 -7.58 -0.97
C PHE A 215 6.57 -7.45 -2.14
N ALA A 216 7.48 -6.48 -2.04
CA ALA A 216 8.62 -6.37 -2.94
C ALA A 216 9.92 -6.56 -2.17
N ILE A 217 10.91 -7.14 -2.81
CA ILE A 217 12.28 -7.28 -2.30
C ILE A 217 13.14 -6.23 -2.99
N ARG A 218 13.83 -5.41 -2.20
CA ARG A 218 14.65 -4.33 -2.75
C ARG A 218 16.05 -4.31 -2.16
N GLU A 219 16.98 -3.86 -2.97
CA GLU A 219 18.39 -3.72 -2.68
C GLU A 219 18.87 -2.35 -3.18
N GLY A 220 19.28 -1.48 -2.27
CA GLY A 220 19.77 -0.14 -2.64
C GLY A 220 18.80 0.67 -3.51
N GLY A 221 17.48 0.58 -3.24
CA GLY A 221 16.45 1.27 -4.02
C GLY A 221 16.01 0.55 -5.31
N ARG A 222 16.65 -0.57 -5.69
CA ARG A 222 16.31 -1.40 -6.85
C ARG A 222 15.40 -2.55 -6.40
N THR A 223 14.28 -2.78 -7.09
CA THR A 223 13.47 -3.98 -6.90
C THR A 223 14.19 -5.17 -7.53
N VAL A 224 14.38 -6.21 -6.72
CA VAL A 224 15.11 -7.43 -7.12
C VAL A 224 14.24 -8.68 -7.05
N GLY A 225 13.02 -8.58 -6.51
CA GLY A 225 12.06 -9.67 -6.47
C GLY A 225 10.68 -9.19 -5.99
N ALA A 226 9.67 -10.00 -6.23
CA ALA A 226 8.28 -9.79 -5.81
C ALA A 226 7.53 -11.13 -5.65
#